data_5c798681c1b5712b4883298ef75660c7
#
_entry.id   5c798681c1b5712b4883298ef75660c7
#
_cell.length_a   1.000
_cell.length_b   1.000
_cell.length_c   1.000
_cell.angle_alpha   90.00
_cell.angle_beta   90.00
_cell.angle_gamma   90.00
#
_symmetry.space_group_name_H-M   'P 1'
#
loop_
_entity.id
_entity.type
_entity.pdbx_description
1 polymer ?
#
loop_
_entity_poly.entity_id
_entity_poly.type
_entity_poly.pdbx_seq_one_letter_code
_entity_poly.pdbx_strand_id
1 'polypeptide(L)'
;MAQLPAGYITTAFPNPTSQGTGLLTARVYYPALSTGFNAPLRPLAGGYPVIVFLHGYGGIGSFYSVLGKMFAEAGYVAVLSDTAQFSASTQVLDGSALFPALRNANNQTGNFLEGALDMSRAGVCGHSMGGGSTINVLLHNPGYAAGFCFAPVSASSAAVRVPLGVVHGTGDTTLAWATTGQAVYQQAANYTGMKFFYLLDNSCNHTNVAGLSLNSQTSLAVWDRCAAIAIGFFGRFLDDKPNGLEEIIGPTGRAEPRLTQVSVEVETPDIWQVGAAAIGQSTRISMVAEPGRALIFVAAGTDSVPTPFGTLLLDPATLSVVQSGTIAADQLLSTTLPVPNMPALIGAKVYLQAAGATPNAAIRLGTRLELTIVP
;
A
#
# COMPACT_ATOMS: atom_id res chain seq x y z
N MET A 1 8.96 -13.01 -0.88
CA MET A 1 8.15 -14.07 -0.21
C MET A 1 7.66 -15.02 -1.30
N ALA A 2 7.56 -16.33 -0.99
CA ALA A 2 6.89 -17.24 -1.94
C ALA A 2 5.43 -16.83 -2.11
N GLN A 3 4.95 -16.81 -3.36
CA GLN A 3 3.54 -16.54 -3.66
C GLN A 3 2.65 -17.63 -3.04
N LEU A 4 1.55 -17.22 -2.41
CA LEU A 4 0.56 -18.15 -1.87
C LEU A 4 -0.37 -18.65 -3.00
N PRO A 5 -0.89 -19.88 -2.94
CA PRO A 5 -1.97 -20.27 -3.84
C PRO A 5 -3.19 -19.36 -3.64
N ALA A 6 -3.80 -18.91 -4.74
CA ALA A 6 -4.98 -18.05 -4.72
C ALA A 6 -6.26 -18.85 -4.96
N GLY A 7 -7.14 -18.87 -3.97
CA GLY A 7 -8.53 -19.31 -4.10
C GLY A 7 -9.45 -18.16 -4.47
N TYR A 8 -10.64 -18.47 -5.01
CA TYR A 8 -11.67 -17.45 -5.20
C TYR A 8 -13.08 -18.04 -5.13
N ILE A 9 -14.03 -17.17 -4.78
CA ILE A 9 -15.47 -17.46 -4.75
C ILE A 9 -16.25 -16.25 -5.29
N THR A 10 -17.41 -16.48 -5.86
CA THR A 10 -18.40 -15.42 -6.12
C THR A 10 -19.49 -15.50 -5.05
N THR A 11 -19.75 -14.39 -4.40
CA THR A 11 -20.69 -14.33 -3.29
C THR A 11 -21.45 -13.00 -3.26
N ALA A 12 -22.46 -12.93 -2.41
CA ALA A 12 -23.18 -11.70 -2.12
C ALA A 12 -23.31 -11.51 -0.61
N PHE A 13 -23.05 -10.29 -0.16
CA PHE A 13 -23.23 -9.89 1.22
C PHE A 13 -24.53 -9.09 1.35
N PRO A 14 -25.35 -9.32 2.40
CA PRO A 14 -26.45 -8.42 2.71
C PRO A 14 -25.92 -6.99 2.93
N ASN A 15 -26.59 -6.01 2.34
CA ASN A 15 -26.22 -4.61 2.57
C ASN A 15 -26.73 -4.18 3.97
N PRO A 16 -25.85 -3.92 4.93
CA PRO A 16 -26.26 -3.61 6.30
C PRO A 16 -26.77 -2.18 6.48
N THR A 17 -26.58 -1.31 5.48
CA THR A 17 -26.91 0.12 5.59
C THR A 17 -28.22 0.50 4.90
N SER A 18 -28.82 -0.41 4.14
CA SER A 18 -29.99 -0.14 3.26
C SER A 18 -29.78 1.00 2.27
N GLN A 19 -28.53 1.39 2.01
CA GLN A 19 -28.13 2.36 0.99
C GLN A 19 -27.45 1.62 -0.16
N GLY A 20 -27.40 2.21 -1.34
CA GLY A 20 -26.86 1.56 -2.53
C GLY A 20 -27.74 0.41 -3.01
N THR A 21 -27.14 -0.75 -3.29
CA THR A 21 -27.85 -1.96 -3.69
C THR A 21 -28.27 -2.81 -2.48
N GLY A 22 -29.34 -3.61 -2.62
CA GLY A 22 -29.83 -4.50 -1.55
C GLY A 22 -28.87 -5.67 -1.25
N LEU A 23 -28.08 -6.11 -2.23
CA LEU A 23 -27.04 -7.12 -2.14
C LEU A 23 -25.72 -6.56 -2.67
N LEU A 24 -24.65 -6.79 -1.95
CA LEU A 24 -23.29 -6.42 -2.34
C LEU A 24 -22.62 -7.64 -2.97
N THR A 25 -22.84 -7.83 -4.27
CA THR A 25 -22.22 -8.92 -5.01
C THR A 25 -20.75 -8.64 -5.26
N ALA A 26 -19.91 -9.66 -5.08
CA ALA A 26 -18.47 -9.54 -5.25
C ALA A 26 -17.84 -10.87 -5.62
N ARG A 27 -16.69 -10.79 -6.29
CA ARG A 27 -15.73 -11.87 -6.38
C ARG A 27 -14.67 -11.68 -5.30
N VAL A 28 -14.52 -12.68 -4.43
CA VAL A 28 -13.56 -12.66 -3.33
C VAL A 28 -12.39 -13.57 -3.66
N TYR A 29 -11.19 -13.04 -3.70
CA TYR A 29 -9.93 -13.77 -3.82
C TYR A 29 -9.25 -13.83 -2.47
N TYR A 30 -8.61 -14.95 -2.14
CA TYR A 30 -8.02 -15.16 -0.82
C TYR A 30 -6.83 -16.13 -0.88
N PRO A 31 -5.88 -16.05 0.07
CA PRO A 31 -4.85 -17.06 0.23
C PRO A 31 -5.50 -18.41 0.55
N ALA A 32 -5.17 -19.44 -0.23
CA ALA A 32 -5.79 -20.74 -0.14
C ALA A 32 -4.76 -21.86 0.05
N LEU A 33 -5.25 -23.07 0.33
CA LEU A 33 -4.42 -24.27 0.39
C LEU A 33 -4.08 -24.80 -1.02
N SER A 34 -4.91 -24.46 -2.01
CA SER A 34 -4.69 -24.77 -3.43
C SER A 34 -5.24 -23.63 -4.29
N THR A 35 -4.84 -23.56 -5.56
CA THR A 35 -5.37 -22.54 -6.50
C THR A 35 -6.70 -22.97 -7.10
N GLY A 36 -7.65 -22.02 -7.21
CA GLY A 36 -8.86 -22.24 -7.99
C GLY A 36 -10.17 -21.81 -7.31
N PHE A 37 -11.28 -22.09 -8.00
CA PHE A 37 -12.62 -21.79 -7.53
C PHE A 37 -12.99 -22.67 -6.32
N ASN A 38 -13.54 -22.05 -5.27
CA ASN A 38 -13.91 -22.71 -4.01
C ASN A 38 -12.73 -23.45 -3.32
N ALA A 39 -11.49 -23.10 -3.63
CA ALA A 39 -10.35 -23.69 -2.92
C ALA A 39 -10.43 -23.37 -1.42
N PRO A 40 -10.06 -24.32 -0.52
CA PRO A 40 -10.10 -24.06 0.90
C PRO A 40 -9.24 -22.88 1.32
N LEU A 41 -9.80 -21.93 2.07
CA LEU A 41 -9.08 -20.80 2.61
C LEU A 41 -7.95 -21.30 3.52
N ARG A 42 -6.75 -20.74 3.38
CA ARG A 42 -5.60 -21.03 4.25
C ARG A 42 -5.82 -20.35 5.61
N PRO A 43 -5.82 -21.04 6.73
CA PRO A 43 -5.95 -20.41 8.04
C PRO A 43 -4.76 -19.48 8.34
N LEU A 44 -5.05 -18.32 8.93
CA LEU A 44 -4.05 -17.39 9.46
C LEU A 44 -4.52 -16.87 10.82
N ALA A 45 -3.70 -17.06 11.84
CA ALA A 45 -3.98 -16.50 13.16
C ALA A 45 -4.04 -14.97 13.09
N GLY A 46 -5.10 -14.36 13.61
CA GLY A 46 -5.35 -12.93 13.54
C GLY A 46 -6.03 -12.45 12.26
N GLY A 47 -6.24 -13.34 11.28
CA GLY A 47 -6.89 -13.00 10.01
C GLY A 47 -6.00 -12.29 8.99
N TYR A 48 -6.48 -12.22 7.76
CA TYR A 48 -5.82 -11.53 6.65
C TYR A 48 -6.22 -10.05 6.56
N PRO A 49 -5.30 -9.16 6.16
CA PRO A 49 -5.70 -7.81 5.76
C PRO A 49 -6.66 -7.89 4.56
N VAL A 50 -7.55 -6.91 4.46
CA VAL A 50 -8.62 -6.88 3.46
C VAL A 50 -8.41 -5.74 2.49
N ILE A 51 -8.60 -6.00 1.20
CA ILE A 51 -8.60 -4.97 0.15
C ILE A 51 -9.93 -5.02 -0.60
N VAL A 52 -10.71 -3.94 -0.52
CA VAL A 52 -11.90 -3.76 -1.36
C VAL A 52 -11.50 -3.06 -2.64
N PHE A 53 -11.88 -3.63 -3.77
CA PHE A 53 -11.61 -3.06 -5.08
C PHE A 53 -12.91 -2.64 -5.79
N LEU A 54 -12.90 -1.41 -6.32
CA LEU A 54 -13.99 -0.79 -7.06
C LEU A 54 -13.61 -0.70 -8.54
N HIS A 55 -14.46 -1.29 -9.40
CA HIS A 55 -14.21 -1.39 -10.84
C HIS A 55 -14.44 -0.08 -11.60
N GLY A 56 -13.93 0.02 -12.83
CA GLY A 56 -14.21 1.12 -13.76
C GLY A 56 -15.64 1.09 -14.28
N TYR A 57 -16.08 2.18 -14.93
CA TYR A 57 -17.41 2.34 -15.51
C TYR A 57 -17.74 1.18 -16.47
N GLY A 58 -18.90 0.56 -16.31
CA GLY A 58 -19.34 -0.61 -17.06
C GLY A 58 -18.62 -1.92 -16.73
N GLY A 59 -17.72 -1.91 -15.74
CA GLY A 59 -16.96 -3.08 -15.30
C GLY A 59 -17.69 -3.94 -14.29
N ILE A 60 -17.08 -5.08 -13.98
CA ILE A 60 -17.41 -5.97 -12.86
C ILE A 60 -16.12 -6.53 -12.28
N GLY A 61 -16.15 -7.00 -11.04
CA GLY A 61 -14.96 -7.54 -10.35
C GLY A 61 -14.25 -8.66 -11.12
N SER A 62 -15.00 -9.48 -11.88
CA SER A 62 -14.39 -10.57 -12.68
C SER A 62 -13.48 -10.10 -13.81
N PHE A 63 -13.65 -8.87 -14.31
CA PHE A 63 -12.74 -8.31 -15.31
C PHE A 63 -11.33 -8.08 -14.73
N TYR A 64 -11.24 -7.87 -13.43
CA TYR A 64 -10.01 -7.61 -12.69
C TYR A 64 -9.46 -8.85 -11.97
N SER A 65 -9.71 -10.03 -12.53
CA SER A 65 -9.27 -11.32 -11.93
C SER A 65 -7.78 -11.38 -11.66
N VAL A 66 -6.96 -10.77 -12.53
CA VAL A 66 -5.50 -10.71 -12.38
C VAL A 66 -5.13 -9.91 -11.12
N LEU A 67 -5.81 -8.78 -10.88
CA LEU A 67 -5.61 -7.95 -9.69
C LEU A 67 -6.05 -8.70 -8.41
N GLY A 68 -7.23 -9.33 -8.42
CA GLY A 68 -7.68 -10.11 -7.27
C GLY A 68 -6.74 -11.25 -6.91
N LYS A 69 -6.28 -12.00 -7.93
CA LYS A 69 -5.29 -13.07 -7.76
C LYS A 69 -3.98 -12.53 -7.19
N MET A 70 -3.46 -11.43 -7.73
CA MET A 70 -2.23 -10.78 -7.26
C MET A 70 -2.29 -10.47 -5.76
N PHE A 71 -3.38 -9.87 -5.29
CA PHE A 71 -3.53 -9.57 -3.86
C PHE A 71 -3.63 -10.83 -2.99
N ALA A 72 -4.37 -11.86 -3.45
CA ALA A 72 -4.44 -13.12 -2.72
C ALA A 72 -3.08 -13.81 -2.61
N GLU A 73 -2.30 -13.84 -3.69
CA GLU A 73 -0.93 -14.38 -3.72
C GLU A 73 0.03 -13.61 -2.81
N ALA A 74 -0.23 -12.31 -2.60
CA ALA A 74 0.52 -11.44 -1.70
C ALA A 74 0.08 -11.52 -0.23
N GLY A 75 -0.98 -12.29 0.09
CA GLY A 75 -1.44 -12.51 1.46
C GLY A 75 -2.61 -11.62 1.91
N TYR A 76 -3.44 -11.13 0.98
CA TYR A 76 -4.62 -10.32 1.26
C TYR A 76 -5.91 -11.08 0.90
N VAL A 77 -7.00 -10.78 1.57
CA VAL A 77 -8.34 -11.08 1.06
C VAL A 77 -8.79 -9.90 0.22
N ALA A 78 -8.94 -10.11 -1.09
CA ALA A 78 -9.35 -9.08 -2.04
C ALA A 78 -10.81 -9.26 -2.44
N VAL A 79 -11.64 -8.25 -2.19
CA VAL A 79 -13.07 -8.23 -2.46
C VAL A 79 -13.35 -7.30 -3.62
N LEU A 80 -13.58 -7.87 -4.80
CA LEU A 80 -13.80 -7.16 -6.04
C LEU A 80 -15.30 -6.98 -6.25
N SER A 81 -15.81 -5.76 -6.05
CA SER A 81 -17.24 -5.44 -6.17
C SER A 81 -17.75 -5.65 -7.59
N ASP A 82 -18.93 -6.26 -7.72
CA ASP A 82 -19.67 -6.43 -8.97
C ASP A 82 -20.90 -5.49 -9.07
N THR A 83 -21.15 -4.67 -8.04
CA THR A 83 -22.32 -3.78 -7.98
C THR A 83 -22.01 -2.40 -8.56
N ALA A 84 -23.07 -1.63 -8.84
CA ALA A 84 -22.99 -0.21 -9.25
C ALA A 84 -22.19 0.05 -10.54
N GLN A 85 -22.34 -0.81 -11.56
CA GLN A 85 -21.54 -0.81 -12.80
C GLN A 85 -21.50 0.55 -13.53
N PHE A 86 -22.58 1.34 -13.46
CA PHE A 86 -22.75 2.59 -14.23
C PHE A 86 -23.00 3.81 -13.36
N SER A 87 -22.83 3.70 -12.04
CA SER A 87 -23.14 4.77 -11.09
C SER A 87 -22.04 4.94 -10.04
N ALA A 88 -21.24 5.99 -10.17
CA ALA A 88 -20.21 6.32 -9.19
C ALA A 88 -20.80 6.57 -7.79
N SER A 89 -21.95 7.27 -7.69
CA SER A 89 -22.60 7.54 -6.40
C SER A 89 -23.09 6.27 -5.71
N THR A 90 -23.69 5.34 -6.43
CA THR A 90 -24.08 4.03 -5.89
C THR A 90 -22.85 3.21 -5.52
N GLN A 91 -21.80 3.25 -6.32
CA GLN A 91 -20.55 2.55 -6.02
C GLN A 91 -19.87 3.05 -4.74
N VAL A 92 -19.97 4.35 -4.44
CA VAL A 92 -19.48 4.92 -3.17
C VAL A 92 -20.28 4.39 -1.98
N LEU A 93 -21.61 4.30 -2.10
CA LEU A 93 -22.47 3.73 -1.05
C LEU A 93 -22.18 2.25 -0.84
N ASP A 94 -22.08 1.47 -1.91
CA ASP A 94 -21.79 0.04 -1.86
C ASP A 94 -20.37 -0.22 -1.32
N GLY A 95 -19.35 0.52 -1.78
CA GLY A 95 -17.99 0.43 -1.27
C GLY A 95 -17.89 0.76 0.22
N SER A 96 -18.67 1.74 0.69
CA SER A 96 -18.74 2.07 2.11
C SER A 96 -19.45 0.97 2.91
N ALA A 97 -20.52 0.38 2.36
CA ALA A 97 -21.29 -0.70 3.00
C ALA A 97 -20.57 -2.06 3.01
N LEU A 98 -19.63 -2.29 2.09
CA LEU A 98 -18.82 -3.52 2.08
C LEU A 98 -18.00 -3.67 3.36
N PHE A 99 -17.49 -2.60 3.95
CA PHE A 99 -16.71 -2.69 5.19
C PHE A 99 -17.49 -3.31 6.34
N PRO A 100 -18.66 -2.79 6.77
CA PRO A 100 -19.46 -3.44 7.82
C PRO A 100 -20.01 -4.79 7.38
N ALA A 101 -20.31 -5.01 6.09
CA ALA A 101 -20.78 -6.30 5.59
C ALA A 101 -19.71 -7.39 5.75
N LEU A 102 -18.45 -7.09 5.42
CA LEU A 102 -17.31 -8.00 5.61
C LEU A 102 -17.04 -8.28 7.10
N ARG A 103 -17.13 -7.26 7.95
CA ARG A 103 -17.01 -7.44 9.40
C ARG A 103 -18.11 -8.37 9.93
N ASN A 104 -19.33 -8.23 9.45
CA ASN A 104 -20.44 -9.12 9.82
C ASN A 104 -20.19 -10.55 9.33
N ALA A 105 -19.76 -10.74 8.08
CA ALA A 105 -19.41 -12.06 7.54
C ALA A 105 -18.27 -12.74 8.34
N ASN A 106 -17.26 -11.95 8.74
CA ASN A 106 -16.15 -12.44 9.58
C ASN A 106 -16.58 -12.92 10.97
N ASN A 107 -17.64 -12.32 11.51
CA ASN A 107 -18.19 -12.67 12.84
C ASN A 107 -19.31 -13.70 12.77
N GLN A 108 -19.78 -14.06 11.57
CA GLN A 108 -20.93 -14.96 11.39
C GLN A 108 -20.46 -16.41 11.36
N THR A 109 -20.92 -17.20 12.33
CA THR A 109 -20.65 -18.65 12.39
C THR A 109 -21.15 -19.37 11.14
N GLY A 110 -20.28 -20.19 10.55
CA GLY A 110 -20.53 -20.94 9.33
C GLY A 110 -20.34 -20.14 8.02
N ASN A 111 -20.00 -18.85 8.10
CA ASN A 111 -19.58 -18.09 6.92
C ASN A 111 -18.18 -18.53 6.49
N PHE A 112 -17.88 -18.57 5.18
CA PHE A 112 -16.55 -18.95 4.69
C PHE A 112 -15.45 -17.97 5.11
N LEU A 113 -15.81 -16.74 5.52
CA LEU A 113 -14.91 -15.73 6.06
C LEU A 113 -14.85 -15.69 7.58
N GLU A 114 -15.54 -16.62 8.29
CA GLU A 114 -15.55 -16.65 9.76
C GLU A 114 -14.13 -16.66 10.33
N GLY A 115 -13.76 -15.62 11.10
CA GLY A 115 -12.44 -15.48 11.73
C GLY A 115 -11.27 -15.28 10.75
N ALA A 116 -11.54 -15.10 9.44
CA ALA A 116 -10.51 -15.05 8.42
C ALA A 116 -9.97 -13.64 8.13
N LEU A 117 -10.68 -12.60 8.57
CA LEU A 117 -10.37 -11.21 8.23
C LEU A 117 -9.86 -10.41 9.43
N ASP A 118 -8.81 -9.66 9.24
CA ASP A 118 -8.43 -8.58 10.14
C ASP A 118 -8.96 -7.24 9.60
N MET A 119 -10.13 -6.85 10.06
CA MET A 119 -10.80 -5.63 9.63
C MET A 119 -10.14 -4.34 10.15
N SER A 120 -9.16 -4.42 11.06
CA SER A 120 -8.34 -3.27 11.45
C SER A 120 -7.30 -2.92 10.39
N ARG A 121 -7.00 -3.86 9.48
CA ARG A 121 -6.07 -3.74 8.36
C ARG A 121 -6.84 -3.80 7.02
N ALA A 122 -7.82 -2.91 6.85
CA ALA A 122 -8.62 -2.83 5.64
C ALA A 122 -8.20 -1.65 4.76
N GLY A 123 -8.00 -1.89 3.48
CA GLY A 123 -7.75 -0.89 2.45
C GLY A 123 -8.84 -0.89 1.38
N VAL A 124 -8.93 0.21 0.64
CA VAL A 124 -9.80 0.32 -0.53
C VAL A 124 -9.01 0.82 -1.73
N CYS A 125 -9.25 0.24 -2.89
CA CYS A 125 -8.65 0.69 -4.14
C CYS A 125 -9.65 0.61 -5.30
N GLY A 126 -9.31 1.25 -6.42
CA GLY A 126 -10.18 1.21 -7.57
C GLY A 126 -9.53 1.74 -8.83
N HIS A 127 -10.15 1.43 -9.97
CA HIS A 127 -9.72 1.83 -11.29
C HIS A 127 -10.72 2.81 -11.93
N SER A 128 -10.22 3.86 -12.57
CA SER A 128 -11.06 4.78 -13.36
C SER A 128 -12.19 5.42 -12.52
N MET A 129 -13.46 5.18 -12.83
CA MET A 129 -14.60 5.55 -12.00
C MET A 129 -14.43 5.02 -10.57
N GLY A 130 -14.02 3.76 -10.40
CA GLY A 130 -13.75 3.16 -9.10
C GLY A 130 -12.59 3.82 -8.36
N GLY A 131 -11.60 4.36 -9.07
CA GLY A 131 -10.52 5.15 -8.47
C GLY A 131 -11.04 6.45 -7.86
N GLY A 132 -11.93 7.17 -8.55
CA GLY A 132 -12.62 8.33 -7.99
C GLY A 132 -13.59 7.96 -6.85
N SER A 133 -14.28 6.82 -6.98
CA SER A 133 -15.14 6.28 -5.92
C SER A 133 -14.33 5.92 -4.67
N THR A 134 -13.10 5.40 -4.82
CA THR A 134 -12.17 5.12 -3.71
C THR A 134 -11.97 6.35 -2.83
N ILE A 135 -11.70 7.51 -3.42
CA ILE A 135 -11.55 8.77 -2.68
C ILE A 135 -12.80 9.09 -1.86
N ASN A 136 -13.98 8.98 -2.48
CA ASN A 136 -15.25 9.27 -1.79
C ASN A 136 -15.57 8.22 -0.71
N VAL A 137 -15.24 6.93 -0.91
CA VAL A 137 -15.40 5.89 0.11
C VAL A 137 -14.53 6.20 1.33
N LEU A 138 -13.29 6.64 1.16
CA LEU A 138 -12.42 7.05 2.27
C LEU A 138 -12.99 8.22 3.08
N LEU A 139 -13.75 9.10 2.45
CA LEU A 139 -14.41 10.22 3.12
C LEU A 139 -15.66 9.78 3.92
N HIS A 140 -16.33 8.72 3.46
CA HIS A 140 -17.59 8.25 4.07
C HIS A 140 -17.38 7.11 5.07
N ASN A 141 -16.26 6.39 5.00
CA ASN A 141 -15.99 5.25 5.87
C ASN A 141 -14.58 5.31 6.47
N PRO A 142 -14.45 5.77 7.73
CA PRO A 142 -13.16 5.87 8.42
C PRO A 142 -12.55 4.51 8.80
N GLY A 143 -13.23 3.40 8.53
CA GLY A 143 -12.70 2.05 8.79
C GLY A 143 -11.61 1.62 7.81
N TYR A 144 -11.51 2.25 6.62
CA TYR A 144 -10.42 1.98 5.69
C TYR A 144 -9.15 2.73 6.09
N ALA A 145 -8.06 2.00 6.30
CA ALA A 145 -6.79 2.51 6.79
C ALA A 145 -5.86 3.05 5.67
N ALA A 146 -6.13 2.73 4.40
CA ALA A 146 -5.34 3.19 3.25
C ALA A 146 -6.16 3.16 1.96
N GLY A 147 -5.82 4.02 0.99
CA GLY A 147 -6.45 4.08 -0.32
C GLY A 147 -5.48 4.09 -1.47
N PHE A 148 -5.83 3.37 -2.57
CA PHE A 148 -4.99 3.30 -3.76
C PHE A 148 -5.81 3.44 -5.04
N CYS A 149 -5.37 4.30 -5.97
CA CYS A 149 -6.09 4.63 -7.19
C CYS A 149 -5.28 4.27 -8.44
N PHE A 150 -5.87 3.46 -9.32
CA PHE A 150 -5.35 3.18 -10.65
C PHE A 150 -6.06 4.09 -11.66
N ALA A 151 -5.34 5.01 -12.30
CA ALA A 151 -5.89 5.96 -13.28
C ALA A 151 -7.28 6.51 -12.90
N PRO A 152 -7.44 7.18 -11.76
CA PRO A 152 -8.73 7.58 -11.24
C PRO A 152 -9.37 8.68 -12.10
N VAL A 153 -10.70 8.73 -12.15
CA VAL A 153 -11.40 9.98 -12.51
C VAL A 153 -11.14 11.05 -11.44
N SER A 154 -11.31 12.30 -11.80
CA SER A 154 -11.15 13.41 -10.85
C SER A 154 -12.12 13.26 -9.67
N ALA A 155 -11.60 13.43 -8.46
CA ALA A 155 -12.36 13.44 -7.21
C ALA A 155 -11.67 14.34 -6.20
N SER A 156 -12.44 15.01 -5.33
CA SER A 156 -11.85 15.87 -4.29
C SER A 156 -11.26 15.03 -3.16
N SER A 157 -9.95 15.06 -3.05
CA SER A 157 -9.18 14.31 -2.03
C SER A 157 -8.76 15.17 -0.83
N ALA A 158 -9.14 16.45 -0.79
CA ALA A 158 -8.67 17.41 0.21
C ALA A 158 -8.92 16.97 1.67
N ALA A 159 -9.98 16.21 1.93
CA ALA A 159 -10.34 15.75 3.27
C ALA A 159 -9.93 14.28 3.56
N VAL A 160 -9.22 13.61 2.65
CA VAL A 160 -8.65 12.27 2.90
C VAL A 160 -7.63 12.35 4.02
N ARG A 161 -7.74 11.45 5.02
CA ARG A 161 -6.93 11.44 6.25
C ARG A 161 -6.14 10.13 6.44
N VAL A 162 -6.00 9.35 5.39
CA VAL A 162 -5.24 8.09 5.40
C VAL A 162 -4.15 8.15 4.33
N PRO A 163 -3.19 7.23 4.32
CA PRO A 163 -2.23 7.11 3.23
C PRO A 163 -2.94 6.94 1.89
N LEU A 164 -2.42 7.63 0.86
CA LEU A 164 -3.02 7.65 -0.47
C LEU A 164 -1.97 7.42 -1.56
N GLY A 165 -2.16 6.36 -2.35
CA GLY A 165 -1.36 6.07 -3.54
C GLY A 165 -2.14 6.33 -4.82
N VAL A 166 -1.49 6.90 -5.83
CA VAL A 166 -2.05 7.08 -7.18
C VAL A 166 -1.03 6.63 -8.21
N VAL A 167 -1.41 5.75 -9.12
CA VAL A 167 -0.63 5.38 -10.29
C VAL A 167 -1.39 5.75 -11.57
N HIS A 168 -0.66 6.27 -12.56
CA HIS A 168 -1.23 6.68 -13.85
C HIS A 168 -0.21 6.49 -14.98
N GLY A 169 -0.64 6.57 -16.23
CA GLY A 169 0.22 6.53 -17.39
C GLY A 169 0.03 7.73 -18.31
N THR A 170 1.10 8.19 -18.97
CA THR A 170 1.00 9.26 -19.97
C THR A 170 0.33 8.79 -21.26
N GLY A 171 0.27 7.45 -21.47
CA GLY A 171 -0.45 6.83 -22.58
C GLY A 171 -1.96 6.65 -22.36
N ASP A 172 -2.50 7.14 -21.26
CA ASP A 172 -3.93 7.13 -21.00
C ASP A 172 -4.63 8.19 -21.85
N THR A 173 -5.32 7.74 -22.90
CA THR A 173 -6.13 8.61 -23.79
C THR A 173 -7.58 8.74 -23.34
N THR A 174 -7.99 8.01 -22.31
CA THR A 174 -9.35 8.08 -21.73
C THR A 174 -9.42 9.16 -20.67
N LEU A 175 -8.43 9.23 -19.79
CA LEU A 175 -8.33 10.21 -18.72
C LEU A 175 -6.98 10.92 -18.76
N ALA A 176 -6.99 12.23 -18.88
CA ALA A 176 -5.76 13.04 -18.84
C ALA A 176 -5.17 13.01 -17.43
N TRP A 177 -4.03 12.33 -17.26
CA TRP A 177 -3.37 12.12 -15.98
C TRP A 177 -3.17 13.39 -15.16
N ALA A 178 -2.86 14.52 -15.82
CA ALA A 178 -2.57 15.80 -15.16
C ALA A 178 -3.81 16.41 -14.48
N THR A 179 -5.00 16.25 -15.06
CA THR A 179 -6.25 16.82 -14.54
C THR A 179 -7.07 15.80 -13.73
N THR A 180 -6.61 14.55 -13.65
CA THR A 180 -7.28 13.48 -12.90
C THR A 180 -6.35 12.92 -11.82
N GLY A 181 -5.49 11.94 -12.10
CA GLY A 181 -4.63 11.30 -11.10
C GLY A 181 -3.70 12.27 -10.37
N GLN A 182 -3.01 13.17 -11.09
CA GLN A 182 -2.14 14.16 -10.47
C GLN A 182 -2.93 15.17 -9.64
N ALA A 183 -4.11 15.60 -10.12
CA ALA A 183 -4.98 16.50 -9.37
C ALA A 183 -5.49 15.87 -8.06
N VAL A 184 -5.82 14.57 -8.06
CA VAL A 184 -6.15 13.81 -6.84
C VAL A 184 -5.00 13.84 -5.85
N TYR A 185 -3.77 13.56 -6.28
CA TYR A 185 -2.58 13.64 -5.44
C TYR A 185 -2.36 15.05 -4.87
N GLN A 186 -2.43 16.09 -5.72
CA GLN A 186 -2.15 17.46 -5.32
C GLN A 186 -3.17 18.00 -4.31
N GLN A 187 -4.46 17.63 -4.46
CA GLN A 187 -5.52 18.08 -3.56
C GLN A 187 -5.49 17.39 -2.19
N ALA A 188 -4.86 16.23 -2.05
CA ALA A 188 -4.79 15.50 -0.79
C ALA A 188 -3.87 16.23 0.21
N ALA A 189 -4.43 17.22 0.94
CA ALA A 189 -3.71 18.09 1.87
C ALA A 189 -3.74 17.60 3.33
N ASN A 190 -4.69 16.72 3.69
CA ASN A 190 -4.92 16.27 5.07
C ASN A 190 -4.59 14.78 5.27
N TYR A 191 -3.87 14.17 4.34
CA TYR A 191 -3.44 12.77 4.45
C TYR A 191 -2.62 12.54 5.73
N THR A 192 -2.60 11.30 6.20
CA THR A 192 -1.69 10.83 7.25
C THR A 192 -0.69 9.82 6.69
N GLY A 193 0.49 9.77 7.29
CA GLY A 193 1.57 8.89 6.83
C GLY A 193 2.19 9.37 5.53
N MET A 194 1.66 8.95 4.39
CA MET A 194 2.25 9.22 3.06
C MET A 194 1.17 9.41 1.99
N LYS A 195 1.43 10.31 1.04
CA LYS A 195 0.78 10.28 -0.27
C LYS A 195 1.82 10.22 -1.38
N PHE A 196 1.49 9.57 -2.49
CA PHE A 196 2.35 9.58 -3.68
C PHE A 196 1.57 9.56 -4.99
N PHE A 197 2.21 10.05 -6.04
CA PHE A 197 1.79 9.95 -7.42
C PHE A 197 2.91 9.33 -8.25
N TYR A 198 2.63 8.20 -8.91
CA TYR A 198 3.57 7.47 -9.75
C TYR A 198 3.08 7.48 -11.19
N LEU A 199 3.81 8.16 -12.06
CA LEU A 199 3.48 8.33 -13.47
C LEU A 199 4.42 7.50 -14.34
N LEU A 200 3.86 6.58 -15.09
CA LEU A 200 4.54 5.79 -16.10
C LEU A 200 4.44 6.48 -17.49
N ASP A 201 5.29 6.07 -18.41
CA ASP A 201 5.36 6.59 -19.76
C ASP A 201 4.15 6.24 -20.64
N ASN A 202 4.24 6.48 -21.94
CA ASN A 202 3.16 6.23 -22.90
C ASN A 202 2.85 4.75 -23.15
N SER A 203 3.63 3.82 -22.62
CA SER A 203 3.31 2.39 -22.65
C SER A 203 2.23 2.01 -21.64
N CYS A 204 2.04 2.84 -20.61
CA CYS A 204 1.00 2.70 -19.59
C CYS A 204 -0.26 3.45 -20.04
N ASN A 205 -1.32 2.71 -20.31
CA ASN A 205 -2.60 3.24 -20.77
C ASN A 205 -3.72 2.95 -19.74
N HIS A 206 -4.94 3.42 -20.05
CA HIS A 206 -6.10 3.33 -19.16
C HIS A 206 -6.42 1.92 -18.69
N THR A 207 -6.14 0.89 -19.46
CA THR A 207 -6.54 -0.49 -19.17
C THR A 207 -5.42 -1.30 -18.53
N ASN A 208 -4.19 -1.24 -19.07
CA ASN A 208 -3.10 -2.07 -18.56
C ASN A 208 -2.59 -1.61 -17.19
N VAL A 209 -2.80 -0.35 -16.79
CA VAL A 209 -2.50 0.17 -15.46
C VAL A 209 -3.19 -0.61 -14.33
N ALA A 210 -4.35 -1.21 -14.61
CA ALA A 210 -5.17 -1.96 -13.66
C ALA A 210 -5.29 -3.46 -14.00
N GLY A 211 -4.37 -3.99 -14.82
CA GLY A 211 -4.34 -5.41 -15.16
C GLY A 211 -5.35 -5.84 -16.21
N LEU A 212 -5.87 -4.90 -17.00
CA LEU A 212 -6.72 -5.19 -18.15
C LEU A 212 -5.91 -5.16 -19.45
N SER A 213 -6.41 -5.86 -20.49
CA SER A 213 -5.80 -5.84 -21.83
C SER A 213 -4.31 -6.22 -21.83
N LEU A 214 -3.93 -7.26 -21.11
CA LEU A 214 -2.55 -7.76 -20.98
C LEU A 214 -2.16 -8.64 -22.19
N ASN A 215 -2.22 -8.09 -23.39
CA ASN A 215 -2.05 -8.81 -24.65
C ASN A 215 -0.64 -8.65 -25.29
N SER A 216 0.28 -8.01 -24.60
CA SER A 216 1.67 -7.84 -25.03
C SER A 216 2.64 -7.91 -23.85
N GLN A 217 3.93 -8.17 -24.13
CA GLN A 217 4.98 -8.16 -23.11
C GLN A 217 5.10 -6.78 -22.44
N THR A 218 4.91 -5.71 -23.22
CA THR A 218 4.88 -4.34 -22.68
C THR A 218 3.73 -4.14 -21.70
N SER A 219 2.50 -4.56 -22.08
CA SER A 219 1.34 -4.45 -21.18
C SER A 219 1.51 -5.27 -19.90
N LEU A 220 2.10 -6.46 -19.98
CA LEU A 220 2.43 -7.30 -18.82
C LEU A 220 3.45 -6.59 -17.92
N ALA A 221 4.53 -6.05 -18.49
CA ALA A 221 5.57 -5.38 -17.72
C ALA A 221 5.06 -4.08 -17.05
N VAL A 222 4.15 -3.34 -17.68
CA VAL A 222 3.44 -2.20 -17.06
C VAL A 222 2.61 -2.69 -15.88
N TRP A 223 1.81 -3.74 -16.09
CA TRP A 223 1.01 -4.31 -15.02
C TRP A 223 1.86 -4.81 -13.85
N ASP A 224 2.93 -5.56 -14.12
CA ASP A 224 3.83 -6.06 -13.08
C ASP A 224 4.38 -4.91 -12.22
N ARG A 225 4.69 -3.77 -12.85
CA ARG A 225 5.13 -2.59 -12.12
C ARG A 225 4.02 -1.98 -11.27
N CYS A 226 2.82 -1.78 -11.82
CA CYS A 226 1.67 -1.25 -11.10
C CYS A 226 1.27 -2.18 -9.93
N ALA A 227 1.34 -3.49 -10.14
CA ALA A 227 1.09 -4.50 -9.13
C ALA A 227 2.10 -4.43 -7.97
N ALA A 228 3.40 -4.32 -8.28
CA ALA A 228 4.45 -4.20 -7.27
C ALA A 228 4.28 -2.93 -6.42
N ILE A 229 3.90 -1.80 -7.04
CA ILE A 229 3.61 -0.54 -6.35
C ILE A 229 2.41 -0.72 -5.40
N ALA A 230 1.31 -1.31 -5.86
CA ALA A 230 0.11 -1.51 -5.05
C ALA A 230 0.36 -2.47 -3.88
N ILE A 231 1.06 -3.59 -4.11
CA ILE A 231 1.46 -4.53 -3.05
C ILE A 231 2.39 -3.84 -2.05
N GLY A 232 3.38 -3.08 -2.54
CA GLY A 232 4.31 -2.34 -1.68
C GLY A 232 3.59 -1.33 -0.79
N PHE A 233 2.64 -0.59 -1.35
CA PHE A 233 1.81 0.38 -0.64
C PHE A 233 0.98 -0.29 0.47
N PHE A 234 0.19 -1.28 0.15
CA PHE A 234 -0.62 -1.98 1.15
C PHE A 234 0.25 -2.77 2.12
N GLY A 235 1.39 -3.29 1.68
CA GLY A 235 2.38 -3.92 2.56
C GLY A 235 2.87 -2.95 3.63
N ARG A 236 3.16 -1.70 3.27
CA ARG A 236 3.58 -0.69 4.24
C ARG A 236 2.47 -0.28 5.19
N PHE A 237 1.26 0.01 4.67
CA PHE A 237 0.22 0.68 5.45
C PHE A 237 -0.83 -0.25 6.08
N LEU A 238 -0.90 -1.52 5.66
CA LEU A 238 -1.78 -2.52 6.26
C LEU A 238 -1.03 -3.62 7.01
N ASP A 239 0.22 -3.93 6.61
CA ASP A 239 1.00 -5.05 7.15
C ASP A 239 2.27 -4.60 7.89
N ASP A 240 2.50 -3.30 8.01
CA ASP A 240 3.70 -2.69 8.57
C ASP A 240 5.01 -3.28 7.99
N LYS A 241 5.02 -3.50 6.66
CA LYS A 241 6.17 -3.96 5.89
C LYS A 241 6.86 -2.77 5.20
N PRO A 242 7.77 -2.08 5.87
CA PRO A 242 8.34 -0.83 5.36
C PRO A 242 9.15 -1.00 4.07
N ASN A 243 9.69 -2.19 3.80
CA ASN A 243 10.38 -2.49 2.53
C ASN A 243 9.47 -2.47 1.30
N GLY A 244 8.14 -2.42 1.45
CA GLY A 244 7.24 -2.10 0.35
C GLY A 244 7.50 -0.74 -0.30
N LEU A 245 8.07 0.23 0.45
CA LEU A 245 8.46 1.55 -0.06
C LEU A 245 9.59 1.48 -1.09
N GLU A 246 10.41 0.43 -1.08
CA GLU A 246 11.46 0.21 -2.08
C GLU A 246 10.88 0.14 -3.50
N GLU A 247 9.70 -0.46 -3.65
CA GLU A 247 9.00 -0.58 -4.93
C GLU A 247 8.35 0.73 -5.40
N ILE A 248 8.16 1.69 -4.53
CA ILE A 248 7.46 2.95 -4.86
C ILE A 248 8.47 4.07 -5.09
N ILE A 249 9.28 4.34 -4.08
CA ILE A 249 10.13 5.53 -4.00
C ILE A 249 11.61 5.18 -3.78
N GLY A 250 11.91 3.93 -3.43
CA GLY A 250 13.29 3.46 -3.28
C GLY A 250 14.03 3.35 -4.61
N PRO A 251 15.34 3.04 -4.58
CA PRO A 251 16.13 2.84 -5.78
C PRO A 251 15.52 1.86 -6.78
N THR A 252 14.87 0.79 -6.33
CA THR A 252 14.17 -0.16 -7.23
C THR A 252 13.02 0.51 -7.98
N GLY A 253 12.15 1.22 -7.25
CA GLY A 253 11.03 1.95 -7.86
C GLY A 253 11.48 3.02 -8.83
N ARG A 254 12.55 3.73 -8.50
CA ARG A 254 13.12 4.82 -9.32
C ARG A 254 13.93 4.31 -10.52
N ALA A 255 14.42 3.09 -10.47
CA ALA A 255 15.11 2.45 -11.59
C ALA A 255 14.16 1.88 -12.66
N GLU A 256 12.84 2.01 -12.48
CA GLU A 256 11.85 1.59 -13.51
C GLU A 256 12.07 2.38 -14.80
N PRO A 257 12.41 1.71 -15.93
CA PRO A 257 12.74 2.40 -17.17
C PRO A 257 11.57 3.17 -17.80
N ARG A 258 10.33 2.84 -17.40
CA ARG A 258 9.10 3.52 -17.86
C ARG A 258 8.66 4.63 -16.90
N LEU A 259 9.39 4.88 -15.83
CA LEU A 259 9.06 5.95 -14.90
C LEU A 259 9.22 7.33 -15.55
N THR A 260 8.15 8.10 -15.61
CA THR A 260 8.17 9.50 -16.04
C THR A 260 8.33 10.43 -14.83
N GLN A 261 7.59 10.16 -13.76
CA GLN A 261 7.60 10.98 -12.56
C GLN A 261 7.19 10.14 -11.34
N VAL A 262 7.84 10.39 -10.22
CA VAL A 262 7.33 10.03 -8.90
C VAL A 262 7.34 11.26 -8.01
N SER A 263 6.19 11.57 -7.41
CA SER A 263 6.03 12.61 -6.41
C SER A 263 5.58 11.97 -5.12
N VAL A 264 6.17 12.36 -4.00
CA VAL A 264 5.84 11.81 -2.69
C VAL A 264 5.87 12.93 -1.66
N GLU A 265 4.95 12.86 -0.72
CA GLU A 265 4.96 13.66 0.51
C GLU A 265 4.74 12.73 1.70
N VAL A 266 5.48 12.96 2.78
CA VAL A 266 5.42 12.17 4.01
C VAL A 266 5.17 13.08 5.21
N GLU A 267 4.20 12.70 6.04
CA GLU A 267 3.90 13.43 7.27
C GLU A 267 5.01 13.26 8.32
N THR A 268 5.57 12.06 8.37
CA THR A 268 6.70 11.70 9.25
C THR A 268 7.72 10.88 8.46
N PRO A 269 9.02 11.03 8.75
CA PRO A 269 10.05 10.22 8.12
C PRO A 269 9.79 8.73 8.25
N ASP A 270 10.06 7.97 7.20
CA ASP A 270 9.93 6.52 7.19
C ASP A 270 11.25 5.87 6.78
N ILE A 271 11.52 4.64 7.26
CA ILE A 271 12.80 3.95 7.09
C ILE A 271 12.58 2.48 6.78
N TRP A 272 13.38 1.91 5.86
CA TRP A 272 13.31 0.50 5.49
C TRP A 272 14.67 -0.08 5.16
N GLN A 273 14.72 -1.41 5.16
CA GLN A 273 15.88 -2.21 4.80
C GLN A 273 15.71 -2.87 3.44
N VAL A 274 16.80 -2.95 2.70
CA VAL A 274 16.88 -3.72 1.44
C VAL A 274 18.02 -4.74 1.53
N GLY A 275 17.69 -6.00 1.31
CA GLY A 275 18.57 -7.12 1.54
C GLY A 275 18.62 -7.55 3.00
N ALA A 276 19.18 -8.71 3.27
CA ALA A 276 19.35 -9.22 4.63
C ALA A 276 20.55 -8.55 5.33
N ALA A 277 20.49 -8.41 6.66
CA ALA A 277 21.64 -8.04 7.47
C ALA A 277 22.49 -9.28 7.78
N ALA A 278 23.12 -9.88 6.74
CA ALA A 278 23.93 -11.07 6.87
C ALA A 278 25.37 -10.77 7.32
N ILE A 279 25.94 -11.62 8.19
CA ILE A 279 27.32 -11.45 8.67
C ILE A 279 28.31 -11.42 7.49
N GLY A 280 29.30 -10.53 7.57
CA GLY A 280 30.29 -10.32 6.52
C GLY A 280 29.77 -9.66 5.25
N GLN A 281 28.51 -9.29 5.20
CA GLN A 281 27.85 -8.60 4.09
C GLN A 281 27.50 -7.16 4.46
N SER A 282 26.89 -6.47 3.52
CA SER A 282 26.32 -5.15 3.76
C SER A 282 24.82 -5.15 3.47
N THR A 283 24.05 -4.44 4.29
CA THR A 283 22.63 -4.18 4.04
C THR A 283 22.41 -2.72 3.72
N ARG A 284 21.48 -2.41 2.81
CA ARG A 284 21.12 -1.03 2.49
C ARG A 284 19.96 -0.59 3.37
N ILE A 285 20.10 0.59 3.96
CA ILE A 285 19.06 1.27 4.69
C ILE A 285 18.67 2.50 3.88
N SER A 286 17.39 2.67 3.65
CA SER A 286 16.82 3.82 2.96
C SER A 286 15.81 4.50 3.85
N MET A 287 15.72 5.82 3.77
CA MET A 287 14.69 6.61 4.43
C MET A 287 14.10 7.65 3.48
N VAL A 288 12.85 8.00 3.72
CA VAL A 288 12.14 9.09 3.08
C VAL A 288 11.79 10.14 4.12
N ALA A 289 11.92 11.40 3.77
CA ALA A 289 11.44 12.56 4.52
C ALA A 289 11.25 13.72 3.54
N GLU A 290 10.64 14.80 3.96
CA GLU A 290 10.59 16.02 3.17
C GLU A 290 12.01 16.61 2.96
N PRO A 291 12.24 17.42 1.90
CA PRO A 291 13.53 18.03 1.67
C PRO A 291 14.05 18.80 2.86
N GLY A 292 15.28 18.54 3.24
CA GLY A 292 15.91 19.14 4.40
C GLY A 292 16.89 18.21 5.10
N ARG A 293 17.25 18.53 6.34
CA ARG A 293 18.18 17.71 7.13
C ARG A 293 17.53 16.38 7.51
N ALA A 294 18.33 15.32 7.44
CA ALA A 294 17.92 13.97 7.79
C ALA A 294 19.01 13.23 8.57
N LEU A 295 18.59 12.37 9.48
CA LEU A 295 19.45 11.56 10.33
C LEU A 295 18.89 10.13 10.39
N ILE A 296 19.79 9.16 10.43
CA ILE A 296 19.47 7.78 10.81
C ILE A 296 20.19 7.48 12.11
N PHE A 297 19.43 7.21 13.15
CA PHE A 297 19.91 6.77 14.45
C PHE A 297 19.96 5.24 14.52
N VAL A 298 20.84 4.71 15.37
CA VAL A 298 20.96 3.29 15.69
C VAL A 298 21.08 3.12 17.20
N ALA A 299 20.52 2.03 17.72
CA ALA A 299 20.71 1.59 19.11
C ALA A 299 20.67 0.06 19.22
N ALA A 300 21.26 -0.48 20.30
CA ALA A 300 21.20 -1.90 20.63
C ALA A 300 19.88 -2.31 21.32
N GLY A 301 19.09 -1.35 21.77
CA GLY A 301 17.82 -1.57 22.45
C GLY A 301 16.72 -0.58 22.02
N THR A 302 15.55 -0.75 22.60
CA THR A 302 14.38 0.11 22.37
C THR A 302 13.90 0.73 23.67
N ASP A 303 13.35 1.94 23.55
CA ASP A 303 12.68 2.66 24.64
C ASP A 303 11.51 3.46 24.04
N SER A 304 10.83 4.26 24.85
CA SER A 304 9.76 5.15 24.42
C SER A 304 9.87 6.47 25.17
N VAL A 305 10.73 7.36 24.67
CA VAL A 305 11.04 8.63 25.33
C VAL A 305 10.39 9.79 24.56
N PRO A 306 9.42 10.50 25.14
CA PRO A 306 8.84 11.69 24.54
C PRO A 306 9.91 12.79 24.38
N THR A 307 9.95 13.41 23.20
CA THR A 307 10.83 14.55 22.90
C THR A 307 10.03 15.65 22.18
N PRO A 308 10.57 16.87 22.07
CA PRO A 308 9.95 17.93 21.27
C PRO A 308 9.80 17.57 19.77
N PHE A 309 10.55 16.57 19.29
CA PHE A 309 10.57 16.13 17.90
C PHE A 309 9.71 14.88 17.65
N GLY A 310 8.98 14.40 18.64
CA GLY A 310 8.22 13.14 18.63
C GLY A 310 8.80 12.13 19.61
N THR A 311 8.37 10.87 19.52
CA THR A 311 8.84 9.82 20.44
C THR A 311 10.13 9.19 19.92
N LEU A 312 11.20 9.25 20.74
CA LEU A 312 12.40 8.43 20.51
C LEU A 312 12.07 6.99 20.89
N LEU A 313 12.18 6.09 19.92
CA LEU A 313 11.83 4.66 20.04
C LEU A 313 13.08 3.77 20.25
N LEU A 314 14.23 4.39 20.46
CA LEU A 314 15.53 3.76 20.66
C LEU A 314 16.00 3.99 22.10
N ASP A 315 16.78 3.01 22.61
CA ASP A 315 17.43 3.13 23.91
C ASP A 315 18.45 4.29 23.92
N PRO A 316 18.24 5.35 24.72
CA PRO A 316 19.16 6.49 24.74
C PRO A 316 20.58 6.13 25.20
N ALA A 317 20.75 5.07 26.01
CA ALA A 317 22.07 4.69 26.54
C ALA A 317 23.00 4.11 25.45
N THR A 318 22.43 3.58 24.38
CA THR A 318 23.19 2.98 23.26
C THR A 318 23.03 3.75 21.95
N LEU A 319 22.37 4.91 21.99
CA LEU A 319 22.03 5.73 20.82
C LEU A 319 23.28 6.28 20.13
N SER A 320 23.33 6.12 18.82
CA SER A 320 24.38 6.68 17.96
C SER A 320 23.79 7.15 16.64
N VAL A 321 24.50 8.00 15.90
CA VAL A 321 24.13 8.43 14.54
C VAL A 321 24.92 7.59 13.55
N VAL A 322 24.21 6.89 12.66
CA VAL A 322 24.82 6.10 11.58
C VAL A 322 25.02 6.94 10.33
N GLN A 323 24.04 7.78 10.01
CA GLN A 323 24.03 8.58 8.81
C GLN A 323 23.43 9.94 9.11
N SER A 324 24.05 10.98 8.56
CA SER A 324 23.49 12.33 8.48
C SER A 324 23.63 12.87 7.07
N GLY A 325 22.68 13.67 6.65
CA GLY A 325 22.70 14.24 5.30
C GLY A 325 21.59 15.26 5.10
N THR A 326 21.47 15.70 3.86
CA THR A 326 20.35 16.52 3.39
C THR A 326 19.59 15.74 2.35
N ILE A 327 18.29 15.60 2.51
CA ILE A 327 17.40 15.08 1.50
C ILE A 327 17.11 16.22 0.53
N ALA A 328 17.39 15.96 -0.75
CA ALA A 328 17.08 16.87 -1.86
C ALA A 328 15.64 16.67 -2.35
N ALA A 329 15.32 17.21 -3.51
CA ALA A 329 13.98 17.10 -4.09
C ALA A 329 13.52 15.66 -4.42
N ASP A 330 14.45 14.69 -4.44
CA ASP A 330 14.13 13.27 -4.60
C ASP A 330 13.60 12.60 -3.32
N GLN A 331 13.67 13.28 -2.18
CA GLN A 331 13.12 12.88 -0.89
C GLN A 331 13.66 11.54 -0.34
N LEU A 332 14.85 11.12 -0.76
CA LEU A 332 15.45 9.84 -0.37
C LEU A 332 16.87 10.05 0.18
N LEU A 333 17.15 9.41 1.33
CA LEU A 333 18.50 9.20 1.84
C LEU A 333 18.75 7.69 1.97
N SER A 334 19.82 7.21 1.35
CA SER A 334 20.23 5.81 1.47
C SER A 334 21.66 5.69 1.98
N THR A 335 21.91 4.67 2.80
CA THR A 335 23.25 4.33 3.28
C THR A 335 23.44 2.81 3.28
N THR A 336 24.68 2.38 3.26
CA THR A 336 25.05 0.96 3.33
C THR A 336 25.68 0.70 4.69
N LEU A 337 25.13 -0.24 5.45
CA LEU A 337 25.63 -0.66 6.74
C LEU A 337 26.40 -1.96 6.58
N PRO A 338 27.73 -2.01 6.85
CA PRO A 338 28.48 -3.23 6.90
C PRO A 338 28.07 -4.03 8.16
N VAL A 339 27.81 -5.31 8.02
CA VAL A 339 27.58 -6.25 9.11
C VAL A 339 28.88 -7.00 9.40
N PRO A 340 29.46 -6.90 10.61
CA PRO A 340 30.71 -7.58 10.93
C PRO A 340 30.61 -9.08 10.69
N ASN A 341 31.70 -9.70 10.21
CA ASN A 341 31.78 -11.16 10.04
C ASN A 341 32.08 -11.83 11.39
N MET A 342 31.09 -11.80 12.28
CA MET A 342 31.20 -12.35 13.64
C MET A 342 30.02 -13.28 13.91
N PRO A 343 30.21 -14.61 13.93
CA PRO A 343 29.12 -15.57 14.18
C PRO A 343 28.34 -15.32 15.48
N ALA A 344 29.00 -14.74 16.50
CA ALA A 344 28.35 -14.39 17.77
C ALA A 344 27.24 -13.33 17.62
N LEU A 345 27.18 -12.61 16.49
CA LEU A 345 26.12 -11.61 16.23
C LEU A 345 24.87 -12.23 15.61
N ILE A 346 24.89 -13.49 15.17
CA ILE A 346 23.71 -14.13 14.57
C ILE A 346 22.57 -14.16 15.59
N GLY A 347 21.41 -13.66 15.19
CA GLY A 347 20.24 -13.49 16.05
C GLY A 347 20.22 -12.19 16.85
N ALA A 348 21.32 -11.42 16.87
CA ALA A 348 21.32 -10.10 17.49
C ALA A 348 20.39 -9.14 16.74
N LYS A 349 19.74 -8.26 17.50
CA LYS A 349 18.87 -7.22 16.97
C LYS A 349 19.52 -5.85 17.10
N VAL A 350 19.36 -5.05 16.06
CA VAL A 350 19.79 -3.66 16.02
C VAL A 350 18.57 -2.84 15.57
N TYR A 351 18.37 -1.70 16.21
CA TYR A 351 17.21 -0.87 15.95
C TYR A 351 17.64 0.46 15.35
N LEU A 352 16.96 0.90 14.29
CA LEU A 352 17.20 2.18 13.64
C LEU A 352 15.94 3.03 13.70
N GLN A 353 16.12 4.35 13.74
CA GLN A 353 15.01 5.30 13.66
C GLN A 353 15.41 6.46 12.74
N ALA A 354 14.49 6.85 11.87
CA ALA A 354 14.66 8.03 11.01
C ALA A 354 14.35 9.31 11.78
N ALA A 355 15.02 10.40 11.42
CA ALA A 355 14.62 11.77 11.75
C ALA A 355 14.80 12.64 10.52
N GLY A 356 13.85 13.52 10.24
CA GLY A 356 13.92 14.36 9.05
C GLY A 356 12.86 15.46 9.01
N ALA A 357 12.87 16.25 7.97
CA ALA A 357 11.91 17.32 7.75
C ALA A 357 10.49 16.76 7.44
N THR A 358 9.49 17.56 7.74
CA THR A 358 8.08 17.37 7.43
C THR A 358 7.61 18.45 6.45
N PRO A 359 6.40 18.39 5.87
CA PRO A 359 5.93 19.38 4.89
C PRO A 359 5.96 20.84 5.38
N ASN A 360 5.90 21.07 6.68
CA ASN A 360 6.04 22.41 7.26
C ASN A 360 7.47 22.73 7.74
N ALA A 361 8.47 22.02 7.24
CA ALA A 361 9.89 22.16 7.57
C ALA A 361 10.28 21.91 9.03
N ALA A 362 9.38 21.37 9.86
CA ALA A 362 9.71 20.92 11.20
C ALA A 362 10.52 19.61 11.15
N ILE A 363 11.44 19.41 12.10
CA ILE A 363 12.12 18.12 12.25
C ILE A 363 11.24 17.19 13.09
N ARG A 364 11.10 15.94 12.66
CA ARG A 364 10.36 14.89 13.37
C ARG A 364 11.16 13.60 13.43
N LEU A 365 11.00 12.89 14.54
CA LEU A 365 11.37 11.50 14.66
C LEU A 365 10.29 10.66 13.92
N GLY A 366 10.75 9.77 13.08
CA GLY A 366 9.92 8.91 12.24
C GLY A 366 9.77 7.49 12.78
N THR A 367 9.52 6.56 11.87
CA THR A 367 9.35 5.16 12.20
C THR A 367 10.64 4.51 12.66
N ARG A 368 10.49 3.37 13.36
CA ARG A 368 11.59 2.50 13.79
C ARG A 368 11.67 1.28 12.88
N LEU A 369 12.89 0.87 12.58
CA LEU A 369 13.21 -0.35 11.88
C LEU A 369 13.97 -1.30 12.82
N GLU A 370 13.60 -2.57 12.84
CA GLU A 370 14.35 -3.63 13.50
C GLU A 370 15.14 -4.43 12.46
N LEU A 371 16.44 -4.55 12.65
CA LEU A 371 17.31 -5.43 11.89
C LEU A 371 17.65 -6.65 12.74
N THR A 372 17.44 -7.86 12.21
CA THR A 372 17.95 -9.10 12.81
C THR A 372 19.15 -9.56 12.00
N ILE A 373 20.30 -9.76 12.65
CA ILE A 373 21.51 -10.26 11.99
C ILE A 373 21.33 -11.75 11.70
N VAL A 374 21.54 -12.13 10.44
CA VAL A 374 21.39 -13.50 9.95
C VAL A 374 22.74 -14.08 9.49
N PRO A 375 22.84 -15.42 9.32
CA PRO A 375 24.05 -16.07 8.84
C PRO A 375 24.55 -15.54 7.50
#